data_cb506eb4c1951dbad1ae9dad451d0193
#
_entry.id   cb506eb4c1951dbad1ae9dad451d0193
#
_cell.length_a   1.000
_cell.length_b   1.000
_cell.length_c   1.000
_cell.angle_alpha   90.00
_cell.angle_beta   90.00
_cell.angle_gamma   90.00
#
_symmetry.space_group_name_H-M   'P 1'
#
loop_
_entity.id
_entity.type
_entity.pdbx_description
1 polymer ?
#
loop_
_entity_poly.entity_id
_entity_poly.type
_entity_poly.pdbx_seq_one_letter_code
_entity_poly.pdbx_strand_id
1 'polypeptide(L)'
;LLPVNNLSPVPVFEFSESGLIAGNTLESIISAISDADSVIELGADYGTAAYTALSTIGGATAGIAATNKTSDKLTSDDCMKLSRFIRTCDAFSIPVVTIVDTEGLADSAAADGIKAVTTLSNSYAEATTAKIAIITGKAIGPVFIALAGNSSNSDFTYAWDNAVIAPFSPLTAVEFIWHDKLSDADDLTTRRNELASEYEKTIASAVSAAENGYIDEIIDPVQTRTVLTSALDILSGKRSQKLPKKHNNILF
;
A
#
# COMPACT_ATOMS: atom_id res chain seq x y z
N LEU A 1 -13.82 18.95 8.57
CA LEU A 1 -14.73 18.12 7.79
C LEU A 1 -14.85 18.74 6.41
N LEU A 2 -14.49 18.00 5.37
CA LEU A 2 -14.62 18.45 3.98
C LEU A 2 -16.11 18.53 3.63
N PRO A 3 -16.56 19.57 2.91
CA PRO A 3 -17.96 19.70 2.55
C PRO A 3 -18.37 18.57 1.58
N VAL A 4 -19.38 17.83 1.95
CA VAL A 4 -19.93 16.70 1.18
C VAL A 4 -20.62 17.13 -0.14
N ASN A 5 -20.84 18.44 -0.33
CA ASN A 5 -21.78 18.94 -1.34
C ASN A 5 -21.20 19.23 -2.72
N ASN A 6 -19.91 19.09 -2.95
CA ASN A 6 -19.30 19.34 -4.25
C ASN A 6 -18.76 18.05 -4.86
N LEU A 7 -19.68 17.16 -5.22
CA LEU A 7 -19.38 16.01 -6.08
C LEU A 7 -19.15 16.51 -7.52
N SER A 8 -18.00 17.12 -7.79
CA SER A 8 -17.58 17.30 -9.17
C SER A 8 -17.26 15.94 -9.75
N PRO A 9 -17.82 15.58 -10.92
CA PRO A 9 -17.43 14.35 -11.58
C PRO A 9 -15.93 14.44 -11.88
N VAL A 10 -15.14 13.59 -11.22
CA VAL A 10 -13.73 13.44 -11.56
C VAL A 10 -13.66 12.84 -12.95
N PRO A 11 -12.86 13.40 -13.86
CA PRO A 11 -12.69 12.84 -15.18
C PRO A 11 -12.25 11.38 -15.08
N VAL A 12 -12.84 10.51 -15.89
CA VAL A 12 -12.40 9.15 -16.04
C VAL A 12 -10.99 9.18 -16.60
N PHE A 13 -10.00 8.79 -15.80
CA PHE A 13 -8.65 8.63 -16.29
C PHE A 13 -8.60 7.33 -17.08
N GLU A 14 -8.35 7.43 -18.37
CA GLU A 14 -7.97 6.29 -19.19
C GLU A 14 -6.49 6.00 -18.94
N PHE A 15 -6.22 4.96 -18.16
CA PHE A 15 -4.88 4.40 -18.06
C PHE A 15 -4.65 3.53 -19.30
N SER A 16 -3.66 3.84 -20.11
CA SER A 16 -3.15 2.89 -21.10
C SER A 16 -2.18 1.92 -20.43
N GLU A 17 -2.14 0.66 -20.87
CA GLU A 17 -1.16 -0.33 -20.34
C GLU A 17 0.28 0.19 -20.37
N SER A 18 0.65 0.94 -21.41
CA SER A 18 1.95 1.59 -21.50
C SER A 18 2.12 2.76 -20.50
N GLY A 19 1.06 3.42 -20.09
CA GLY A 19 1.07 4.46 -19.07
C GLY A 19 1.21 3.91 -17.67
N LEU A 20 0.69 2.70 -17.41
CA LEU A 20 0.81 1.99 -16.14
C LEU A 20 2.25 1.54 -15.85
N ILE A 21 2.99 1.15 -16.90
CA ILE A 21 4.37 0.65 -16.79
C ILE A 21 5.36 1.83 -16.74
N ALA A 22 5.05 2.96 -17.37
CA ALA A 22 6.02 4.01 -17.69
C ALA A 22 5.90 5.31 -16.89
N GLY A 23 5.05 5.44 -15.87
CA GLY A 23 5.10 6.64 -15.09
C GLY A 23 3.80 7.25 -14.58
N ASN A 24 2.88 6.45 -14.09
CA ASN A 24 1.85 7.02 -13.22
C ASN A 24 2.52 7.48 -11.92
N THR A 25 2.62 8.78 -11.77
CA THR A 25 3.08 9.36 -10.51
C THR A 25 2.01 9.13 -9.44
N LEU A 26 2.43 9.02 -8.19
CA LEU A 26 1.49 8.91 -7.08
C LEU A 26 0.43 10.02 -7.10
N GLU A 27 0.83 11.25 -7.47
CA GLU A 27 -0.07 12.38 -7.58
C GLU A 27 -1.17 12.17 -8.64
N SER A 28 -0.84 11.53 -9.77
CA SER A 28 -1.84 11.23 -10.81
C SER A 28 -2.86 10.20 -10.32
N ILE A 29 -2.42 9.20 -9.56
CA ILE A 29 -3.29 8.18 -8.96
C ILE A 29 -4.21 8.84 -7.93
N ILE A 30 -3.67 9.66 -7.02
CA ILE A 30 -4.44 10.35 -5.99
C ILE A 30 -5.47 11.29 -6.63
N SER A 31 -5.08 12.03 -7.67
CA SER A 31 -5.99 12.91 -8.40
C SER A 31 -7.12 12.13 -9.10
N ALA A 32 -6.83 10.93 -9.61
CA ALA A 32 -7.83 10.08 -10.27
C ALA A 32 -8.86 9.49 -9.29
N ILE A 33 -8.45 9.13 -8.08
CA ILE A 33 -9.36 8.53 -7.09
C ILE A 33 -10.12 9.56 -6.26
N SER A 34 -9.56 10.76 -6.06
CA SER A 34 -10.12 11.82 -5.22
C SER A 34 -11.17 12.65 -5.95
N ASP A 35 -12.08 13.27 -5.21
CA ASP A 35 -12.96 14.29 -5.75
C ASP A 35 -12.15 15.57 -6.04
N ALA A 36 -12.58 16.33 -7.05
CA ALA A 36 -11.88 17.55 -7.45
C ALA A 36 -11.72 18.52 -6.27
N ASP A 37 -10.53 19.11 -6.16
CA ASP A 37 -10.17 20.13 -5.16
C ASP A 37 -10.37 19.69 -3.70
N SER A 38 -10.48 18.39 -3.42
CA SER A 38 -10.72 17.87 -2.08
C SER A 38 -9.47 17.46 -1.32
N VAL A 39 -8.33 17.33 -2.00
CA VAL A 39 -7.10 16.79 -1.41
C VAL A 39 -6.39 17.82 -0.54
N ILE A 40 -6.15 17.46 0.71
CA ILE A 40 -5.38 18.27 1.67
C ILE A 40 -4.21 17.40 2.16
N GLU A 41 -3.01 17.65 1.63
CA GLU A 41 -1.80 16.96 2.05
C GLU A 41 -1.40 17.39 3.48
N LEU A 42 -0.97 16.43 4.28
CA LEU A 42 -0.52 16.63 5.66
C LEU A 42 0.94 16.18 5.81
N GLY A 43 1.75 17.01 6.48
CA GLY A 43 3.14 16.67 6.79
C GLY A 43 4.03 16.46 5.57
N ALA A 44 3.93 17.31 4.56
CA ALA A 44 4.66 17.19 3.29
C ALA A 44 6.19 17.14 3.47
N ASP A 45 6.73 17.87 4.45
CA ASP A 45 8.17 18.03 4.67
C ASP A 45 8.78 16.96 5.61
N TYR A 46 7.96 16.08 6.21
CA TYR A 46 8.42 15.01 7.09
C TYR A 46 8.09 13.65 6.50
N GLY A 47 9.06 12.72 6.49
CA GLY A 47 8.89 11.40 5.89
C GLY A 47 8.46 11.54 4.42
N THR A 48 9.37 12.02 3.58
CA THR A 48 9.06 12.48 2.22
C THR A 48 8.75 11.37 1.23
N ALA A 49 9.16 10.12 1.51
CA ALA A 49 8.79 8.97 0.69
C ALA A 49 7.34 8.51 0.94
N ALA A 50 6.80 8.81 2.13
CA ALA A 50 5.39 8.58 2.43
C ALA A 50 4.53 9.80 2.13
N TYR A 51 3.30 9.54 1.70
CA TYR A 51 2.29 10.55 1.46
C TYR A 51 1.10 10.36 2.41
N THR A 52 0.60 11.45 2.97
CA THR A 52 -0.61 11.43 3.82
C THR A 52 -1.49 12.63 3.50
N ALA A 53 -2.76 12.39 3.26
CA ALA A 53 -3.73 13.44 2.94
C ALA A 53 -5.13 13.09 3.47
N LEU A 54 -5.94 14.12 3.65
CA LEU A 54 -7.39 13.99 3.75
C LEU A 54 -8.01 14.37 2.41
N SER A 55 -9.03 13.62 2.00
CA SER A 55 -9.74 13.86 0.73
C SER A 55 -11.17 13.37 0.84
N THR A 56 -11.97 13.65 -0.17
CA THR A 56 -13.23 12.94 -0.42
C THR A 56 -13.08 12.01 -1.63
N ILE A 57 -13.71 10.85 -1.55
CA ILE A 57 -13.78 9.85 -2.63
C ILE A 57 -15.26 9.50 -2.81
N GLY A 58 -15.85 9.92 -3.93
CA GLY A 58 -17.28 9.74 -4.15
C GLY A 58 -18.15 10.41 -3.08
N GLY A 59 -17.70 11.56 -2.52
CA GLY A 59 -18.35 12.30 -1.45
C GLY A 59 -18.11 11.78 -0.02
N ALA A 60 -17.50 10.60 0.14
CA ALA A 60 -17.11 10.09 1.45
C ALA A 60 -15.75 10.63 1.86
N THR A 61 -15.62 11.18 3.09
CA THR A 61 -14.32 11.61 3.62
C THR A 61 -13.44 10.40 3.87
N ALA A 62 -12.22 10.43 3.36
CA ALA A 62 -11.22 9.37 3.54
C ALA A 62 -9.85 9.97 3.83
N GLY A 63 -9.05 9.24 4.60
CA GLY A 63 -7.62 9.46 4.72
C GLY A 63 -6.87 8.67 3.65
N ILE A 64 -5.96 9.32 2.95
CA ILE A 64 -5.09 8.68 1.96
C ILE A 64 -3.71 8.52 2.59
N ALA A 65 -3.25 7.29 2.71
CA ALA A 65 -1.91 6.93 3.12
C ALA A 65 -1.21 6.27 1.93
N ALA A 66 -0.08 6.77 1.46
CA ALA A 66 0.56 6.20 0.29
C ALA A 66 2.08 6.15 0.43
N THR A 67 2.68 5.29 -0.36
CA THR A 67 4.13 5.11 -0.48
C THR A 67 4.60 5.59 -1.86
N ASN A 68 5.91 5.63 -2.08
CA ASN A 68 6.52 6.01 -3.36
C ASN A 68 6.24 7.44 -3.82
N LYS A 69 6.26 8.41 -2.87
CA LYS A 69 6.17 9.83 -3.25
C LYS A 69 7.49 10.36 -3.83
N THR A 70 8.60 10.11 -3.13
CA THR A 70 9.95 10.56 -3.57
C THR A 70 10.94 9.40 -3.68
N SER A 71 10.63 8.25 -3.11
CA SER A 71 11.45 7.04 -3.08
C SER A 71 10.56 5.81 -2.95
N ASP A 72 10.95 4.74 -3.62
CA ASP A 72 10.35 3.41 -3.54
C ASP A 72 10.65 2.68 -2.22
N LYS A 73 11.58 3.19 -1.41
CA LYS A 73 11.94 2.65 -0.10
C LYS A 73 11.58 3.63 1.01
N LEU A 74 10.96 3.11 2.05
CA LEU A 74 10.55 3.88 3.21
C LEU A 74 11.67 3.97 4.24
N THR A 75 11.78 5.12 4.87
CA THR A 75 12.63 5.35 6.05
C THR A 75 11.84 5.13 7.34
N SER A 76 12.53 5.18 8.47
CA SER A 76 11.88 5.17 9.80
C SER A 76 10.91 6.34 9.97
N ASP A 77 11.26 7.52 9.45
CA ASP A 77 10.41 8.72 9.53
C ASP A 77 9.12 8.56 8.71
N ASP A 78 9.21 7.93 7.53
CA ASP A 78 8.04 7.61 6.71
C ASP A 78 7.08 6.68 7.45
N CYS A 79 7.60 5.62 8.07
CA CYS A 79 6.80 4.69 8.86
C CYS A 79 6.15 5.39 10.06
N MET A 80 6.85 6.29 10.72
CA MET A 80 6.32 7.06 11.84
C MET A 80 5.26 8.08 11.39
N LYS A 81 5.43 8.72 10.24
CA LYS A 81 4.42 9.59 9.61
C LYS A 81 3.13 8.82 9.35
N LEU A 82 3.22 7.69 8.65
CA LEU A 82 2.07 6.84 8.38
C LEU A 82 1.40 6.35 9.66
N SER A 83 2.16 5.89 10.64
CA SER A 83 1.66 5.44 11.94
C SER A 83 0.86 6.53 12.67
N ARG A 84 1.36 7.76 12.70
CA ARG A 84 0.65 8.90 13.31
C ARG A 84 -0.63 9.24 12.55
N PHE A 85 -0.57 9.21 11.23
CA PHE A 85 -1.72 9.50 10.38
C PHE A 85 -2.85 8.48 10.57
N ILE A 86 -2.53 7.18 10.59
CA ILE A 86 -3.52 6.12 10.86
C ILE A 86 -4.20 6.33 12.21
N ARG A 87 -3.44 6.62 13.27
CA ARG A 87 -4.00 6.90 14.59
C ARG A 87 -4.92 8.13 14.61
N THR A 88 -4.56 9.15 13.84
CA THR A 88 -5.41 10.34 13.69
C THR A 88 -6.73 9.97 12.98
N CYS A 89 -6.66 9.25 11.87
CA CYS A 89 -7.86 8.79 11.16
C CYS A 89 -8.75 7.90 12.05
N ASP A 90 -8.16 6.98 12.81
CA ASP A 90 -8.88 6.11 13.72
C ASP A 90 -9.59 6.91 14.84
N ALA A 91 -8.90 7.90 15.43
CA ALA A 91 -9.48 8.75 16.47
C ALA A 91 -10.72 9.54 16.01
N PHE A 92 -10.80 9.85 14.72
CA PHE A 92 -11.94 10.57 14.12
C PHE A 92 -12.87 9.66 13.32
N SER A 93 -12.65 8.34 13.36
CA SER A 93 -13.42 7.34 12.58
C SER A 93 -13.41 7.64 11.07
N ILE A 94 -12.30 8.17 10.56
CA ILE A 94 -12.10 8.42 9.12
C ILE A 94 -11.58 7.12 8.48
N PRO A 95 -12.27 6.57 7.46
CA PRO A 95 -11.77 5.41 6.73
C PRO A 95 -10.44 5.74 6.05
N VAL A 96 -9.56 4.75 5.94
CA VAL A 96 -8.23 4.92 5.35
C VAL A 96 -8.11 4.11 4.08
N VAL A 97 -7.67 4.77 3.03
CA VAL A 97 -7.23 4.17 1.76
C VAL A 97 -5.71 4.19 1.74
N THR A 98 -5.10 3.01 1.67
CA THR A 98 -3.64 2.85 1.60
C THR A 98 -3.24 2.47 0.19
N ILE A 99 -2.38 3.27 -0.44
CA ILE A 99 -1.81 3.01 -1.77
C ILE A 99 -0.38 2.49 -1.57
N VAL A 100 -0.12 1.27 -2.02
CA VAL A 100 1.15 0.59 -1.79
C VAL A 100 1.91 0.41 -3.09
N ASP A 101 3.09 1.02 -3.14
CA ASP A 101 4.12 0.78 -4.14
C ASP A 101 5.47 0.98 -3.45
N THR A 102 6.10 -0.11 -2.97
CA THR A 102 7.34 0.00 -2.20
C THR A 102 8.21 -1.24 -2.31
N GLU A 103 9.52 -1.02 -2.42
CA GLU A 103 10.54 -2.08 -2.31
C GLU A 103 10.92 -2.40 -0.85
N GLY A 104 10.23 -1.83 0.12
CA GLY A 104 10.45 -2.10 1.54
C GLY A 104 11.14 -0.95 2.26
N LEU A 105 12.05 -1.28 3.19
CA LEU A 105 12.79 -0.29 3.97
C LEU A 105 14.12 0.08 3.31
N ALA A 106 14.48 1.36 3.40
CA ALA A 106 15.76 1.89 2.93
C ALA A 106 16.94 1.30 3.74
N ASP A 107 16.73 1.11 5.04
CA ASP A 107 17.71 0.50 5.95
C ASP A 107 17.03 -0.57 6.82
N SER A 108 16.80 -1.73 6.20
CA SER A 108 16.13 -2.87 6.85
C SER A 108 16.97 -3.52 7.97
N ALA A 109 18.26 -3.29 7.99
CA ALA A 109 19.17 -3.85 8.99
C ALA A 109 19.30 -2.98 10.25
N ALA A 110 18.86 -1.72 10.20
CA ALA A 110 18.92 -0.83 11.36
C ALA A 110 17.81 -1.18 12.38
N ALA A 111 18.15 -1.20 13.65
CA ALA A 111 17.21 -1.45 14.74
C ALA A 111 16.02 -0.46 14.72
N ASP A 112 16.26 0.79 14.35
CA ASP A 112 15.24 1.81 14.24
C ASP A 112 14.24 1.54 13.10
N GLY A 113 14.71 0.96 11.99
CA GLY A 113 13.85 0.54 10.89
C GLY A 113 12.86 -0.55 11.31
N ILE A 114 13.34 -1.59 11.99
CA ILE A 114 12.49 -2.69 12.51
C ILE A 114 11.46 -2.15 13.50
N LYS A 115 11.90 -1.28 14.43
CA LYS A 115 11.02 -0.64 15.41
C LYS A 115 9.95 0.21 14.73
N ALA A 116 10.30 0.98 13.72
CA ALA A 116 9.38 1.84 12.99
C ALA A 116 8.32 1.03 12.24
N VAL A 117 8.69 -0.06 11.54
CA VAL A 117 7.74 -0.96 10.87
C VAL A 117 6.83 -1.66 11.88
N THR A 118 7.37 -2.10 13.00
CA THR A 118 6.56 -2.72 14.06
C THR A 118 5.54 -1.73 14.62
N THR A 119 5.94 -0.46 14.82
CA THR A 119 5.05 0.61 15.24
C THR A 119 3.95 0.88 14.21
N LEU A 120 4.32 0.90 12.93
CA LEU A 120 3.39 1.05 11.81
C LEU A 120 2.37 -0.09 11.77
N SER A 121 2.86 -1.34 11.80
CA SER A 121 2.00 -2.54 11.81
C SER A 121 1.05 -2.54 13.00
N ASN A 122 1.55 -2.18 14.19
CA ASN A 122 0.71 -2.08 15.38
C ASN A 122 -0.37 -0.98 15.23
N SER A 123 -0.05 0.15 14.62
CA SER A 123 -1.03 1.22 14.40
C SER A 123 -2.16 0.79 13.47
N TYR A 124 -1.85 0.06 12.39
CA TYR A 124 -2.86 -0.53 11.51
C TYR A 124 -3.67 -1.61 12.22
N ALA A 125 -3.01 -2.51 12.95
CA ALA A 125 -3.68 -3.58 13.68
C ALA A 125 -4.58 -3.08 14.82
N GLU A 126 -4.22 -1.97 15.48
CA GLU A 126 -5.02 -1.36 16.55
C GLU A 126 -6.19 -0.52 16.01
N ALA A 127 -6.07 0.05 14.81
CA ALA A 127 -7.10 0.90 14.23
C ALA A 127 -8.41 0.12 13.98
N THR A 128 -9.53 0.71 14.40
CA THR A 128 -10.88 0.15 14.27
C THR A 128 -11.64 0.72 13.09
N THR A 129 -11.19 1.83 12.53
CA THR A 129 -11.77 2.44 11.33
C THR A 129 -11.66 1.50 10.12
N ALA A 130 -12.46 1.76 9.08
CA ALA A 130 -12.37 1.03 7.82
C ALA A 130 -11.02 1.28 7.15
N LYS A 131 -10.41 0.21 6.62
CA LYS A 131 -9.09 0.24 5.99
C LYS A 131 -9.13 -0.54 4.68
N ILE A 132 -8.81 0.12 3.60
CA ILE A 132 -8.75 -0.45 2.26
C ILE A 132 -7.32 -0.28 1.76
N ALA A 133 -6.71 -1.34 1.27
CA ALA A 133 -5.39 -1.28 0.66
C ALA A 133 -5.47 -1.55 -0.85
N ILE A 134 -4.69 -0.82 -1.62
CA ILE A 134 -4.50 -1.02 -3.05
C ILE A 134 -3.02 -1.10 -3.34
N ILE A 135 -2.60 -2.19 -3.95
CA ILE A 135 -1.23 -2.40 -4.41
C ILE A 135 -1.16 -2.00 -5.88
N THR A 136 -0.49 -0.87 -6.14
CA THR A 136 -0.40 -0.29 -7.49
C THR A 136 0.88 -0.62 -8.23
N GLY A 137 1.86 -1.17 -7.50
CA GLY A 137 3.16 -1.55 -8.05
C GLY A 137 3.80 -2.63 -7.18
N LYS A 138 4.94 -2.32 -6.58
CA LYS A 138 5.67 -3.27 -5.75
C LYS A 138 5.16 -3.28 -4.31
N ALA A 139 5.05 -4.46 -3.75
CA ALA A 139 4.70 -4.68 -2.34
C ALA A 139 5.67 -5.73 -1.76
N ILE A 140 6.84 -5.27 -1.33
CA ILE A 140 7.95 -6.14 -0.97
C ILE A 140 8.26 -6.04 0.53
N GLY A 141 8.42 -7.22 1.15
CA GLY A 141 8.93 -7.35 2.50
C GLY A 141 7.93 -7.02 3.62
N PRO A 142 8.42 -6.77 4.85
CA PRO A 142 7.57 -6.60 6.03
C PRO A 142 6.69 -5.35 5.98
N VAL A 143 7.07 -4.34 5.18
CA VAL A 143 6.28 -3.12 5.00
C VAL A 143 4.96 -3.42 4.30
N PHE A 144 4.96 -4.33 3.33
CA PHE A 144 3.71 -4.79 2.70
C PHE A 144 2.75 -5.37 3.73
N ILE A 145 3.23 -6.26 4.61
CA ILE A 145 2.39 -6.87 5.65
C ILE A 145 1.85 -5.80 6.60
N ALA A 146 2.67 -4.79 6.93
CA ALA A 146 2.27 -3.70 7.82
C ALA A 146 1.18 -2.80 7.21
N LEU A 147 1.24 -2.54 5.90
CA LEU A 147 0.35 -1.62 5.20
C LEU A 147 -0.91 -2.29 4.62
N ALA A 148 -0.77 -3.50 4.10
CA ALA A 148 -1.80 -4.16 3.29
C ALA A 148 -1.99 -5.64 3.64
N GLY A 149 -1.57 -6.08 4.84
CA GLY A 149 -1.79 -7.46 5.28
C GLY A 149 -3.28 -7.78 5.35
N ASN A 150 -3.76 -8.65 4.45
CA ASN A 150 -5.15 -9.02 4.35
C ASN A 150 -5.69 -9.57 5.67
N SER A 151 -6.88 -9.18 6.06
CA SER A 151 -7.59 -9.57 7.29
C SER A 151 -6.93 -9.14 8.61
N SER A 152 -5.69 -8.64 8.59
CA SER A 152 -5.01 -8.14 9.80
C SER A 152 -4.93 -6.62 9.84
N ASN A 153 -4.44 -6.02 8.77
CA ASN A 153 -4.20 -4.59 8.69
C ASN A 153 -5.10 -3.87 7.69
N SER A 154 -5.80 -4.61 6.81
CA SER A 154 -6.81 -4.09 5.90
C SER A 154 -8.10 -4.92 5.96
N ASP A 155 -9.23 -4.30 5.64
CA ASP A 155 -10.53 -4.97 5.51
C ASP A 155 -10.72 -5.50 4.10
N PHE A 156 -10.20 -4.76 3.11
CA PHE A 156 -10.08 -5.18 1.71
C PHE A 156 -8.69 -4.85 1.19
N THR A 157 -8.12 -5.79 0.46
CA THR A 157 -6.83 -5.64 -0.21
C THR A 157 -6.99 -5.93 -1.70
N TYR A 158 -6.82 -4.91 -2.51
CA TYR A 158 -6.86 -4.98 -3.97
C TYR A 158 -5.45 -4.85 -4.55
N ALA A 159 -5.24 -5.41 -5.72
CA ALA A 159 -4.00 -5.20 -6.46
C ALA A 159 -4.29 -4.93 -7.94
N TRP A 160 -3.45 -4.13 -8.57
CA TRP A 160 -3.43 -4.03 -10.03
C TRP A 160 -2.79 -5.30 -10.62
N ASP A 161 -3.08 -5.58 -11.88
CA ASP A 161 -2.63 -6.78 -12.58
C ASP A 161 -1.10 -6.88 -12.69
N ASN A 162 -0.41 -5.74 -12.77
CA ASN A 162 1.04 -5.62 -12.84
C ASN A 162 1.74 -5.58 -11.46
N ALA A 163 1.00 -5.73 -10.37
CA ALA A 163 1.57 -5.68 -9.03
C ALA A 163 2.51 -6.86 -8.75
N VAL A 164 3.63 -6.55 -8.08
CA VAL A 164 4.62 -7.53 -7.63
C VAL A 164 4.57 -7.66 -6.12
N ILE A 165 4.12 -8.80 -5.63
CA ILE A 165 3.87 -9.05 -4.20
C ILE A 165 4.79 -10.16 -3.73
N ALA A 166 5.78 -9.83 -2.90
CA ALA A 166 6.78 -10.80 -2.48
C ALA A 166 7.37 -10.52 -1.09
N PRO A 167 7.79 -11.56 -0.35
CA PRO A 167 8.47 -11.40 0.93
C PRO A 167 9.87 -10.81 0.80
N PHE A 168 10.53 -10.99 -0.36
CA PHE A 168 11.85 -10.50 -0.68
C PHE A 168 11.88 -9.88 -2.08
N SER A 169 12.87 -9.01 -2.34
CA SER A 169 13.08 -8.53 -3.70
C SER A 169 13.33 -9.71 -4.66
N PRO A 170 12.89 -9.63 -5.92
CA PRO A 170 13.06 -10.72 -6.89
C PRO A 170 14.50 -11.18 -7.04
N LEU A 171 15.46 -10.26 -7.05
CA LEU A 171 16.89 -10.60 -7.10
C LEU A 171 17.34 -11.39 -5.87
N THR A 172 16.87 -11.01 -4.69
CA THR A 172 17.19 -11.74 -3.45
C THR A 172 16.49 -13.10 -3.41
N ALA A 173 15.23 -13.16 -3.85
CA ALA A 173 14.48 -14.42 -3.89
C ALA A 173 15.15 -15.46 -4.78
N VAL A 174 15.69 -15.07 -5.93
CA VAL A 174 16.42 -15.97 -6.84
C VAL A 174 17.67 -16.54 -6.19
N GLU A 175 18.41 -15.75 -5.41
CA GLU A 175 19.60 -16.24 -4.70
C GLU A 175 19.29 -17.34 -3.65
N PHE A 176 18.12 -17.27 -3.02
CA PHE A 176 17.72 -18.25 -2.02
C PHE A 176 16.93 -19.43 -2.60
N ILE A 177 15.94 -19.13 -3.43
CA ILE A 177 14.96 -20.14 -3.89
C ILE A 177 15.46 -20.88 -5.12
N TRP A 178 16.16 -20.19 -6.03
CA TRP A 178 16.61 -20.72 -7.31
C TRP A 178 18.14 -20.73 -7.44
N HIS A 179 18.83 -20.84 -6.33
CA HIS A 179 20.30 -20.91 -6.30
C HIS A 179 20.86 -21.97 -7.26
N ASP A 180 20.23 -23.14 -7.33
CA ASP A 180 20.65 -24.23 -8.21
C ASP A 180 20.57 -23.84 -9.70
N LYS A 181 19.58 -23.02 -10.08
CA LYS A 181 19.43 -22.51 -11.45
C LYS A 181 20.48 -21.45 -11.83
N LEU A 182 21.12 -20.83 -10.81
CA LEU A 182 22.18 -19.86 -11.02
C LEU A 182 23.55 -20.52 -11.20
N SER A 183 23.80 -21.65 -10.52
CA SER A 183 25.14 -22.27 -10.47
C SER A 183 25.65 -22.78 -11.81
N ASP A 184 24.78 -23.06 -12.77
CA ASP A 184 25.10 -23.64 -14.07
C ASP A 184 25.28 -22.61 -15.19
N ALA A 185 25.28 -21.30 -14.89
CA ALA A 185 25.32 -20.26 -15.90
C ALA A 185 26.72 -19.69 -16.14
N ASP A 186 27.09 -19.52 -17.41
CA ASP A 186 28.35 -18.88 -17.81
C ASP A 186 28.36 -17.36 -17.48
N ASP A 187 27.19 -16.67 -17.56
CA ASP A 187 26.98 -15.28 -17.15
C ASP A 187 25.96 -15.21 -16.01
N LEU A 188 26.45 -15.15 -14.79
CA LEU A 188 25.64 -15.10 -13.58
C LEU A 188 24.76 -13.87 -13.51
N THR A 189 25.21 -12.71 -14.02
CA THR A 189 24.48 -11.44 -13.93
C THR A 189 23.26 -11.46 -14.85
N THR A 190 23.44 -11.83 -16.10
CA THR A 190 22.35 -11.95 -17.07
C THR A 190 21.35 -13.00 -16.61
N ARG A 191 21.83 -14.17 -16.20
CA ARG A 191 20.98 -15.25 -15.74
C ARG A 191 20.15 -14.88 -14.49
N ARG A 192 20.76 -14.18 -13.55
CA ARG A 192 20.09 -13.67 -12.36
C ARG A 192 18.93 -12.73 -12.71
N ASN A 193 19.14 -11.82 -13.63
CA ASN A 193 18.10 -10.88 -14.07
C ASN A 193 16.95 -11.59 -14.81
N GLU A 194 17.26 -12.57 -15.65
CA GLU A 194 16.23 -13.41 -16.29
C GLU A 194 15.38 -14.16 -15.29
N LEU A 195 16.02 -14.82 -14.31
CA LEU A 195 15.32 -15.54 -13.25
C LEU A 195 14.52 -14.60 -12.34
N ALA A 196 15.02 -13.41 -12.05
CA ALA A 196 14.26 -12.41 -11.30
C ALA A 196 12.98 -11.99 -12.03
N SER A 197 13.08 -11.75 -13.36
CA SER A 197 11.91 -11.46 -14.18
C SER A 197 10.93 -12.64 -14.29
N GLU A 198 11.43 -13.88 -14.33
CA GLU A 198 10.58 -15.08 -14.27
C GLU A 198 9.87 -15.19 -12.91
N TYR A 199 10.58 -14.90 -11.81
CA TYR A 199 10.02 -14.90 -10.46
C TYR A 199 8.90 -13.87 -10.31
N GLU A 200 9.10 -12.64 -10.81
CA GLU A 200 8.08 -11.57 -10.78
C GLU A 200 6.79 -12.01 -11.50
N LYS A 201 6.92 -12.62 -12.66
CA LYS A 201 5.78 -13.03 -13.50
C LYS A 201 5.05 -14.28 -12.99
N THR A 202 5.70 -15.08 -12.18
CA THR A 202 5.14 -16.37 -11.72
C THR A 202 4.76 -16.32 -10.24
N ILE A 203 5.77 -16.35 -9.37
CA ILE A 203 5.57 -16.51 -7.92
C ILE A 203 5.12 -15.20 -7.27
N ALA A 204 5.69 -14.07 -7.69
CA ALA A 204 5.41 -12.75 -7.11
C ALA A 204 4.31 -11.99 -7.85
N SER A 205 3.59 -12.62 -8.77
CA SER A 205 2.51 -11.97 -9.53
C SER A 205 1.26 -11.73 -8.67
N ALA A 206 0.45 -10.73 -9.05
CA ALA A 206 -0.84 -10.47 -8.43
C ALA A 206 -1.77 -11.71 -8.49
N VAL A 207 -1.70 -12.49 -9.58
CA VAL A 207 -2.46 -13.73 -9.74
C VAL A 207 -2.08 -14.75 -8.67
N SER A 208 -0.78 -14.99 -8.49
CA SER A 208 -0.30 -15.90 -7.45
C SER A 208 -0.71 -15.42 -6.04
N ALA A 209 -0.67 -14.12 -5.79
CA ALA A 209 -1.10 -13.55 -4.51
C ALA A 209 -2.62 -13.75 -4.28
N ALA A 210 -3.45 -13.62 -5.31
CA ALA A 210 -4.88 -13.87 -5.23
C ALA A 210 -5.20 -15.36 -4.99
N GLU A 211 -4.54 -16.26 -5.72
CA GLU A 211 -4.68 -17.71 -5.55
C GLU A 211 -4.32 -18.19 -4.14
N ASN A 212 -3.36 -17.51 -3.49
CA ASN A 212 -2.94 -17.83 -2.13
C ASN A 212 -3.70 -17.02 -1.05
N GLY A 213 -4.67 -16.18 -1.42
CA GLY A 213 -5.50 -15.42 -0.49
C GLY A 213 -4.78 -14.24 0.18
N TYR A 214 -3.69 -13.75 -0.39
CA TYR A 214 -2.98 -12.56 0.12
C TYR A 214 -3.66 -11.24 -0.29
N ILE A 215 -4.47 -11.27 -1.33
CA ILE A 215 -5.33 -10.17 -1.79
C ILE A 215 -6.72 -10.69 -2.07
N ASP A 216 -7.72 -9.80 -2.01
CA ASP A 216 -9.13 -10.17 -2.23
C ASP A 216 -9.48 -10.18 -3.72
N GLU A 217 -8.95 -9.22 -4.50
CA GLU A 217 -9.29 -9.08 -5.91
C GLU A 217 -8.19 -8.36 -6.69
N ILE A 218 -8.03 -8.76 -7.96
CA ILE A 218 -7.22 -8.04 -8.94
C ILE A 218 -8.15 -7.10 -9.69
N ILE A 219 -7.81 -5.81 -9.71
CA ILE A 219 -8.62 -4.77 -10.33
C ILE A 219 -7.89 -4.10 -11.48
N ASP A 220 -8.64 -3.71 -12.50
CA ASP A 220 -8.15 -2.83 -13.54
C ASP A 220 -7.90 -1.42 -12.95
N PRO A 221 -6.75 -0.79 -13.21
CA PRO A 221 -6.47 0.57 -12.77
C PRO A 221 -7.59 1.58 -13.04
N VAL A 222 -8.26 1.49 -14.18
CA VAL A 222 -9.40 2.36 -14.54
C VAL A 222 -10.57 2.20 -13.56
N GLN A 223 -10.75 1.02 -12.97
CA GLN A 223 -11.83 0.72 -12.04
C GLN A 223 -11.53 1.13 -10.60
N THR A 224 -10.30 1.54 -10.30
CA THR A 224 -9.82 1.80 -8.94
C THR A 224 -10.76 2.72 -8.15
N ARG A 225 -11.20 3.85 -8.74
CA ARG A 225 -12.11 4.77 -8.07
C ARG A 225 -13.48 4.15 -7.79
N THR A 226 -14.03 3.41 -8.75
CA THR A 226 -15.34 2.75 -8.61
C THR A 226 -15.30 1.69 -7.52
N VAL A 227 -14.24 0.87 -7.49
CA VAL A 227 -14.02 -0.15 -6.46
C VAL A 227 -13.87 0.49 -5.08
N LEU A 228 -13.06 1.56 -4.97
CA LEU A 228 -12.90 2.29 -3.72
C LEU A 228 -14.20 2.87 -3.19
N THR A 229 -15.00 3.51 -4.06
CA THR A 229 -16.29 4.08 -3.67
C THR A 229 -17.23 3.00 -3.15
N SER A 230 -17.29 1.85 -3.83
CA SER A 230 -18.10 0.70 -3.41
C SER A 230 -17.62 0.11 -2.09
N ALA A 231 -16.31 -0.05 -1.93
CA ALA A 231 -15.71 -0.58 -0.70
C ALA A 231 -15.93 0.35 0.50
N LEU A 232 -15.81 1.66 0.31
CA LEU A 232 -16.11 2.66 1.35
C LEU A 232 -17.59 2.62 1.75
N ASP A 233 -18.51 2.45 0.79
CA ASP A 233 -19.94 2.33 1.07
C ASP A 233 -20.24 1.05 1.87
N ILE A 234 -19.73 -0.10 1.45
CA ILE A 234 -19.87 -1.38 2.18
C ILE A 234 -19.33 -1.25 3.61
N LEU A 235 -18.17 -0.64 3.78
CA LEU A 235 -17.51 -0.50 5.07
C LEU A 235 -18.08 0.64 5.93
N SER A 236 -18.97 1.48 5.41
CA SER A 236 -19.59 2.58 6.15
C SER A 236 -20.32 2.11 7.42
N GLY A 237 -20.86 0.91 7.38
CA GLY A 237 -21.51 0.23 8.50
C GLY A 237 -20.56 -0.49 9.47
N LYS A 238 -19.24 -0.51 9.21
CA LYS A 238 -18.28 -1.24 10.04
C LYS A 238 -18.35 -0.80 11.51
N ARG A 239 -18.51 -1.76 12.39
CA ARG A 239 -18.42 -1.58 13.84
C ARG A 239 -17.48 -2.63 14.40
N SER A 240 -16.29 -2.20 14.79
CA SER A 240 -15.28 -3.06 15.39
C SER A 240 -15.13 -2.69 16.87
N GLN A 241 -15.32 -3.65 17.74
CA GLN A 241 -15.03 -3.49 19.18
C GLN A 241 -13.86 -4.37 19.52
N LYS A 242 -12.82 -3.79 20.08
CA LYS A 242 -11.70 -4.55 20.63
C LYS A 242 -11.96 -4.88 22.10
N LEU A 243 -11.54 -6.05 22.51
CA LEU A 243 -11.56 -6.42 23.92
C LEU A 243 -10.74 -5.41 24.72
N PRO A 244 -11.23 -4.95 25.89
CA PRO A 244 -10.48 -4.04 26.75
C PRO A 244 -9.17 -4.69 27.15
N LYS A 245 -8.07 -4.01 26.86
CA LYS A 245 -6.72 -4.46 27.25
C LYS A 245 -6.36 -3.88 28.60
N LYS A 246 -5.73 -4.69 29.45
CA LYS A 246 -5.18 -4.21 30.72
C LYS A 246 -4.03 -3.23 30.51
N HIS A 247 -3.24 -3.44 29.45
CA HIS A 247 -2.13 -2.60 29.04
C HIS A 247 -2.08 -2.55 27.51
N ASN A 248 -1.65 -1.42 26.94
CA ASN A 248 -1.29 -1.36 25.53
C ASN A 248 0.07 -2.02 25.31
N ASN A 249 0.28 -2.60 24.11
CA ASN A 249 1.61 -3.00 23.70
C ASN A 249 2.45 -1.73 23.53
N ILE A 250 3.38 -1.51 24.44
CA ILE A 250 4.35 -0.42 24.31
C ILE A 250 5.54 -0.99 23.55
N LEU A 251 5.81 -0.41 22.38
CA LEU A 251 7.00 -0.72 21.61
C LEU A 251 8.13 0.19 22.11
N PHE A 252 9.13 -0.40 22.73
CA PHE A 252 10.29 0.29 23.29
C PHE A 252 11.36 0.51 22.25
#